data_382896599887c63d1750387002126dfa
#
_entry.id   382896599887c63d1750387002126dfa
#
_cell.length_a   1.000
_cell.length_b   1.000
_cell.length_c   1.000
_cell.angle_alpha   90.00
_cell.angle_beta   90.00
_cell.angle_gamma   90.00
#
_symmetry.space_group_name_H-M   'P 1'
#
loop_
_entity.id
_entity.type
_entity.pdbx_description
1 polymer ?
#
loop_
_entity_poly.entity_id
_entity_poly.type
_entity_poly.pdbx_seq_one_letter_code
_entity_poly.pdbx_strand_id
1 'polypeptide(L)'
;MVGFPVPEEIKQLRVGPSLTKRLLYTVFSPGRMTAAVAEYPTWIGALLISTVLIGSAAALIPADILAEAQRRVALQEGPVQFRVAMGAEILRIVVPIAAMLRLIATSFLAAGLYSVVFGFVLGDSGSYRQYLAIVVHASFVPAIMGLFYTPLRIATVDPQFHLSIASFLVFMPEGYWLNFFRVMDLTQIWSMLIVAGGVSAIDSRRTFISAAIVLLGLLAALALVIARFISN
;
A
#
# COMPACT_ATOMS: atom_id res chain seq x y z
N MET A 1 -35.89 37.39 3.66
CA MET A 1 -34.96 36.77 4.60
C MET A 1 -33.58 37.31 4.30
N VAL A 2 -33.03 38.16 5.16
CA VAL A 2 -31.67 38.72 4.99
C VAL A 2 -30.72 37.70 5.57
N GLY A 3 -29.97 37.02 4.69
CA GLY A 3 -28.94 36.09 5.13
C GLY A 3 -27.79 36.87 5.79
N PHE A 4 -27.52 36.62 7.07
CA PHE A 4 -26.38 37.19 7.76
C PHE A 4 -25.09 36.64 7.13
N PRO A 5 -24.11 37.49 6.79
CA PRO A 5 -22.82 37.01 6.33
C PRO A 5 -22.17 36.20 7.45
N VAL A 6 -21.79 34.96 7.14
CA VAL A 6 -21.03 34.11 8.07
C VAL A 6 -19.67 34.77 8.29
N PRO A 7 -19.27 35.08 9.53
CA PRO A 7 -17.99 35.73 9.80
C PRO A 7 -16.82 34.93 9.21
N GLU A 8 -15.82 35.61 8.67
CA GLU A 8 -14.62 34.97 8.05
C GLU A 8 -13.87 34.07 9.04
N GLU A 9 -13.92 34.34 10.34
CA GLU A 9 -13.39 33.46 11.39
C GLU A 9 -14.01 32.04 11.37
N ILE A 10 -15.28 31.90 11.02
CA ILE A 10 -15.93 30.58 10.93
C ILE A 10 -15.48 29.82 9.66
N LYS A 11 -15.07 30.55 8.61
CA LYS A 11 -14.49 29.95 7.40
C LYS A 11 -13.09 29.40 7.64
N GLN A 12 -12.31 30.02 8.53
CA GLN A 12 -10.96 29.57 8.87
C GLN A 12 -10.94 28.30 9.75
N LEU A 13 -12.04 27.98 10.44
CA LEU A 13 -12.16 26.80 11.30
C LEU A 13 -12.37 25.48 10.53
N ARG A 14 -12.49 25.51 9.19
CA ARG A 14 -12.70 24.32 8.35
C ARG A 14 -11.45 23.86 7.58
N VAL A 15 -10.26 24.27 8.01
CA VAL A 15 -9.02 23.76 7.41
C VAL A 15 -8.67 22.43 8.09
N GLY A 16 -8.75 21.34 7.33
CA GLY A 16 -8.37 20.03 7.82
C GLY A 16 -6.92 19.99 8.34
N PRO A 17 -6.52 18.98 9.11
CA PRO A 17 -5.15 18.87 9.64
C PRO A 17 -4.10 18.98 8.54
N SER A 18 -2.95 19.60 8.86
CA SER A 18 -1.82 19.70 7.92
C SER A 18 -1.37 18.31 7.45
N LEU A 19 -0.71 18.25 6.29
CA LEU A 19 -0.19 17.00 5.72
C LEU A 19 0.66 16.21 6.71
N THR A 20 1.60 16.89 7.38
CA THR A 20 2.47 16.28 8.39
C THR A 20 1.67 15.63 9.53
N LYS A 21 0.66 16.33 10.05
CA LYS A 21 -0.21 15.76 11.09
C LYS A 21 -0.97 14.54 10.59
N ARG A 22 -1.47 14.55 9.35
CA ARG A 22 -2.19 13.40 8.78
C ARG A 22 -1.26 12.19 8.60
N LEU A 23 -0.03 12.39 8.13
CA LEU A 23 0.96 11.31 8.02
C LEU A 23 1.35 10.74 9.37
N LEU A 24 1.55 11.60 10.39
CA LEU A 24 1.76 11.13 11.76
C LEU A 24 0.54 10.37 12.31
N TYR A 25 -0.67 10.86 12.05
CA TYR A 25 -1.89 10.15 12.43
C TYR A 25 -2.04 8.81 11.71
N THR A 26 -1.56 8.67 10.48
CA THR A 26 -1.59 7.37 9.78
C THR A 26 -0.86 6.28 10.57
N VAL A 27 0.24 6.64 11.22
CA VAL A 27 1.06 5.68 12.01
C VAL A 27 0.55 5.55 13.45
N PHE A 28 0.27 6.67 14.13
CA PHE A 28 0.03 6.67 15.59
C PHE A 28 -1.45 6.80 16.00
N SER A 29 -2.32 7.24 15.11
CA SER A 29 -3.74 7.49 15.40
C SER A 29 -4.61 7.34 14.14
N PRO A 30 -4.62 6.14 13.49
CA PRO A 30 -5.24 5.97 12.18
C PRO A 30 -6.70 6.39 12.13
N GLY A 31 -7.47 6.23 13.21
CA GLY A 31 -8.85 6.71 13.28
C GLY A 31 -8.98 8.25 13.12
N ARG A 32 -8.03 9.03 13.66
CA ARG A 32 -8.02 10.49 13.46
C ARG A 32 -7.66 10.86 12.01
N MET A 33 -6.74 10.13 11.41
CA MET A 33 -6.39 10.33 10.00
C MET A 33 -7.59 10.03 9.11
N THR A 34 -8.24 8.88 9.29
CA THR A 34 -9.35 8.45 8.44
C THR A 34 -10.54 9.39 8.54
N ALA A 35 -10.89 9.86 9.73
CA ALA A 35 -11.95 10.88 9.92
C ALA A 35 -11.61 12.19 9.20
N ALA A 36 -10.37 12.68 9.35
CA ALA A 36 -9.93 13.92 8.71
C ALA A 36 -9.92 13.81 7.18
N VAL A 37 -9.50 12.67 6.63
CA VAL A 37 -9.41 12.43 5.18
C VAL A 37 -10.78 12.15 4.57
N ALA A 38 -11.70 11.52 5.28
CA ALA A 38 -13.09 11.35 4.84
C ALA A 38 -13.79 12.69 4.64
N GLU A 39 -13.53 13.67 5.53
CA GLU A 39 -14.09 15.02 5.44
C GLU A 39 -13.35 15.91 4.44
N TYR A 40 -11.98 15.83 4.43
CA TYR A 40 -11.10 16.63 3.56
C TYR A 40 -10.22 15.73 2.69
N PRO A 41 -10.72 15.17 1.58
CA PRO A 41 -10.03 14.14 0.78
C PRO A 41 -8.91 14.72 -0.08
N THR A 42 -7.82 15.15 0.55
CA THR A 42 -6.58 15.59 -0.12
C THR A 42 -5.60 14.43 -0.16
N TRP A 43 -5.03 14.13 -1.30
CA TRP A 43 -4.20 12.93 -1.52
C TRP A 43 -2.81 13.21 -2.12
N ILE A 44 -2.66 14.30 -2.90
CA ILE A 44 -1.43 14.56 -3.67
C ILE A 44 -0.19 14.58 -2.78
N GLY A 45 -0.20 15.31 -1.68
CA GLY A 45 0.97 15.44 -0.80
C GLY A 45 1.37 14.10 -0.16
N ALA A 46 0.39 13.29 0.28
CA ALA A 46 0.66 11.98 0.84
C ALA A 46 1.19 11.01 -0.24
N LEU A 47 0.65 11.05 -1.47
CA LEU A 47 1.14 10.26 -2.59
C LEU A 47 2.60 10.61 -2.91
N LEU A 48 2.93 11.89 -3.02
CA LEU A 48 4.29 12.33 -3.32
C LEU A 48 5.29 11.85 -2.25
N ILE A 49 4.97 12.03 -0.97
CA ILE A 49 5.86 11.60 0.11
C ILE A 49 6.01 10.07 0.09
N SER A 50 4.92 9.31 -0.02
CA SER A 50 4.99 7.84 -0.06
C SER A 50 5.77 7.34 -1.29
N THR A 51 5.61 8.00 -2.44
CA THR A 51 6.33 7.68 -3.67
C THR A 51 7.83 7.94 -3.54
N VAL A 52 8.22 9.08 -2.95
CA VAL A 52 9.63 9.38 -2.68
C VAL A 52 10.23 8.38 -1.70
N LEU A 53 9.52 8.04 -0.62
CA LEU A 53 10.00 7.06 0.37
C LEU A 53 10.24 5.69 -0.24
N ILE A 54 9.30 5.16 -1.04
CA ILE A 54 9.47 3.84 -1.66
C ILE A 54 10.58 3.84 -2.71
N GLY A 55 10.70 4.93 -3.49
CA GLY A 55 11.79 5.11 -4.44
C GLY A 55 13.14 5.18 -3.75
N SER A 56 13.24 5.93 -2.63
CA SER A 56 14.46 6.02 -1.82
C SER A 56 14.83 4.65 -1.22
N ALA A 57 13.87 3.92 -0.67
CA ALA A 57 14.11 2.57 -0.14
C ALA A 57 14.66 1.63 -1.21
N ALA A 58 14.14 1.71 -2.43
CA ALA A 58 14.62 0.91 -3.56
C ALA A 58 16.01 1.37 -4.05
N ALA A 59 16.29 2.67 -4.06
CA ALA A 59 17.57 3.23 -4.48
C ALA A 59 18.73 2.93 -3.51
N LEU A 60 18.43 2.65 -2.24
CA LEU A 60 19.41 2.27 -1.23
C LEU A 60 19.89 0.82 -1.36
N ILE A 61 19.22 -0.02 -2.16
CA ILE A 61 19.65 -1.41 -2.39
C ILE A 61 20.82 -1.41 -3.38
N PRO A 62 21.97 -2.03 -3.04
CA PRO A 62 23.11 -2.13 -3.93
C PRO A 62 22.78 -2.81 -5.27
N ALA A 63 23.36 -2.31 -6.34
CA ALA A 63 23.04 -2.78 -7.70
C ALA A 63 23.48 -4.23 -7.98
N ASP A 64 24.51 -4.71 -7.31
CA ASP A 64 24.96 -6.10 -7.34
C ASP A 64 23.92 -7.07 -6.75
N ILE A 65 23.26 -6.67 -5.64
CA ILE A 65 22.16 -7.43 -5.05
C ILE A 65 20.97 -7.51 -6.01
N LEU A 66 20.63 -6.40 -6.68
CA LEU A 66 19.56 -6.37 -7.68
C LEU A 66 19.88 -7.26 -8.88
N ALA A 67 21.13 -7.24 -9.36
CA ALA A 67 21.57 -8.07 -10.47
C ALA A 67 21.59 -9.57 -10.08
N GLU A 68 22.01 -9.89 -8.87
CA GLU A 68 22.00 -11.27 -8.37
C GLU A 68 20.56 -11.80 -8.23
N ALA A 69 19.64 -10.99 -7.68
CA ALA A 69 18.24 -11.40 -7.61
C ALA A 69 17.64 -11.64 -9.02
N GLN A 70 17.97 -10.79 -10.00
CA GLN A 70 17.53 -11.00 -11.38
C GLN A 70 18.07 -12.30 -11.96
N ARG A 71 19.35 -12.65 -11.70
CA ARG A 71 19.93 -13.92 -12.13
C ARG A 71 19.22 -15.13 -11.52
N ARG A 72 18.94 -15.08 -10.21
CA ARG A 72 18.24 -16.19 -9.51
C ARG A 72 16.86 -16.44 -10.13
N VAL A 73 16.08 -15.39 -10.38
CA VAL A 73 14.78 -15.52 -11.03
C VAL A 73 14.91 -16.09 -12.44
N ALA A 74 15.90 -15.64 -13.23
CA ALA A 74 16.13 -16.15 -14.58
C ALA A 74 16.52 -17.65 -14.60
N LEU A 75 17.24 -18.12 -13.58
CA LEU A 75 17.61 -19.54 -13.46
C LEU A 75 16.42 -20.42 -13.04
N GLN A 76 15.48 -19.90 -12.25
CA GLN A 76 14.30 -20.63 -11.79
C GLN A 76 13.22 -20.78 -12.86
N GLU A 77 13.02 -19.75 -13.69
CA GLU A 77 11.92 -19.71 -14.67
C GLU A 77 12.29 -20.32 -16.04
N GLY A 78 13.54 -20.78 -16.24
CA GLY A 78 14.02 -21.33 -17.52
C GLY A 78 14.23 -20.27 -18.60
N PRO A 79 14.51 -20.65 -19.85
CA PRO A 79 14.80 -19.71 -20.93
C PRO A 79 13.55 -18.98 -21.42
N VAL A 80 13.10 -18.00 -20.66
CA VAL A 80 12.11 -17.03 -21.17
C VAL A 80 12.86 -16.05 -22.07
N GLN A 81 12.67 -16.21 -23.36
CA GLN A 81 13.40 -15.53 -24.44
C GLN A 81 13.28 -14.00 -24.48
N PHE A 82 12.62 -13.35 -23.52
CA PHE A 82 12.36 -11.92 -23.53
C PHE A 82 12.84 -11.14 -22.30
N ARG A 83 13.53 -11.76 -21.34
CA ARG A 83 14.13 -10.96 -20.25
C ARG A 83 15.51 -10.46 -20.68
N VAL A 84 15.56 -9.22 -21.13
CA VAL A 84 16.82 -8.50 -21.28
C VAL A 84 17.48 -8.45 -19.91
N ALA A 85 18.59 -9.16 -19.74
CA ALA A 85 19.43 -9.04 -18.55
C ALA A 85 19.94 -7.59 -18.49
N MET A 86 19.32 -6.78 -17.63
CA MET A 86 19.75 -5.40 -17.45
C MET A 86 21.04 -5.39 -16.62
N GLY A 87 22.02 -4.60 -17.09
CA GLY A 87 23.24 -4.36 -16.33
C GLY A 87 22.93 -3.69 -14.98
N ALA A 88 23.83 -3.88 -13.99
CA ALA A 88 23.68 -3.33 -12.65
C ALA A 88 23.41 -1.82 -12.63
N GLU A 89 24.07 -1.07 -13.51
CA GLU A 89 23.88 0.38 -13.63
C GLU A 89 22.46 0.77 -14.07
N ILE A 90 21.86 -0.01 -14.99
CA ILE A 90 20.47 0.21 -15.42
C ILE A 90 19.50 -0.13 -14.30
N LEU A 91 19.72 -1.25 -13.59
CA LEU A 91 18.88 -1.67 -12.47
C LEU A 91 18.84 -0.62 -11.36
N ARG A 92 19.97 0.04 -11.09
CA ARG A 92 20.06 1.12 -10.09
C ARG A 92 19.09 2.28 -10.36
N ILE A 93 18.76 2.53 -11.62
CA ILE A 93 17.84 3.59 -12.04
C ILE A 93 16.41 3.04 -12.21
N VAL A 94 16.29 1.93 -12.92
CA VAL A 94 14.98 1.37 -13.30
C VAL A 94 14.19 0.87 -12.08
N VAL A 95 14.84 0.21 -11.12
CA VAL A 95 14.15 -0.39 -9.96
C VAL A 95 13.47 0.66 -9.07
N PRO A 96 14.14 1.77 -8.67
CA PRO A 96 13.47 2.84 -7.94
C PRO A 96 12.31 3.47 -8.71
N ILE A 97 12.51 3.79 -9.99
CA ILE A 97 11.47 4.39 -10.83
C ILE A 97 10.27 3.44 -10.95
N ALA A 98 10.51 2.16 -11.21
CA ALA A 98 9.46 1.15 -11.29
C ALA A 98 8.70 1.00 -9.96
N ALA A 99 9.39 1.07 -8.82
CA ALA A 99 8.77 1.04 -7.50
C ALA A 99 7.85 2.25 -7.29
N MET A 100 8.30 3.45 -7.69
CA MET A 100 7.49 4.68 -7.63
C MET A 100 6.24 4.59 -8.51
N LEU A 101 6.40 4.19 -9.76
CA LEU A 101 5.30 4.04 -10.72
C LEU A 101 4.31 2.97 -10.27
N ARG A 102 4.81 1.86 -9.72
CA ARG A 102 3.97 0.80 -9.15
C ARG A 102 3.12 1.32 -8.00
N LEU A 103 3.68 2.08 -7.04
CA LEU A 103 2.91 2.65 -5.94
C LEU A 103 1.80 3.58 -6.46
N ILE A 104 2.12 4.45 -7.41
CA ILE A 104 1.14 5.34 -8.02
C ILE A 104 0.03 4.52 -8.67
N ALA A 105 0.36 3.61 -9.58
CA ALA A 105 -0.61 2.80 -10.30
C ALA A 105 -1.49 1.96 -9.36
N THR A 106 -0.88 1.27 -8.40
CA THR A 106 -1.62 0.44 -7.43
C THR A 106 -2.53 1.26 -6.52
N SER A 107 -2.15 2.49 -6.15
CA SER A 107 -3.00 3.39 -5.37
C SER A 107 -4.27 3.79 -6.12
N PHE A 108 -4.16 4.14 -7.40
CA PHE A 108 -5.32 4.49 -8.22
C PHE A 108 -6.20 3.27 -8.52
N LEU A 109 -5.60 2.12 -8.81
CA LEU A 109 -6.32 0.88 -9.06
C LEU A 109 -7.05 0.39 -7.81
N ALA A 110 -6.40 0.40 -6.64
CA ALA A 110 -7.02 0.03 -5.38
C ALA A 110 -8.17 0.96 -5.01
N ALA A 111 -8.00 2.27 -5.18
CA ALA A 111 -9.08 3.23 -4.97
C ALA A 111 -10.27 2.98 -5.90
N GLY A 112 -10.01 2.64 -7.17
CA GLY A 112 -11.03 2.24 -8.14
C GLY A 112 -11.75 0.97 -7.71
N LEU A 113 -11.02 -0.07 -7.33
CA LEU A 113 -11.58 -1.32 -6.84
C LEU A 113 -12.47 -1.08 -5.60
N TYR A 114 -11.99 -0.31 -4.63
CA TYR A 114 -12.75 -0.04 -3.40
C TYR A 114 -13.97 0.83 -3.68
N SER A 115 -13.88 1.78 -4.61
CA SER A 115 -15.03 2.57 -5.06
C SER A 115 -16.11 1.69 -5.70
N VAL A 116 -15.71 0.69 -6.49
CA VAL A 116 -16.64 -0.28 -7.08
C VAL A 116 -17.22 -1.19 -5.99
N VAL A 117 -16.38 -1.78 -5.15
CA VAL A 117 -16.84 -2.74 -4.14
C VAL A 117 -17.74 -2.05 -3.11
N PHE A 118 -17.29 -0.97 -2.49
CA PHE A 118 -18.05 -0.32 -1.43
C PHE A 118 -19.13 0.63 -2.00
N GLY A 119 -18.80 1.45 -2.99
CA GLY A 119 -19.75 2.40 -3.54
C GLY A 119 -20.83 1.75 -4.43
N PHE A 120 -20.42 0.91 -5.38
CA PHE A 120 -21.36 0.33 -6.34
C PHE A 120 -22.01 -0.97 -5.84
N VAL A 121 -21.21 -1.96 -5.39
CA VAL A 121 -21.74 -3.29 -5.00
C VAL A 121 -22.42 -3.25 -3.63
N LEU A 122 -21.82 -2.56 -2.66
CA LEU A 122 -22.32 -2.51 -1.29
C LEU A 122 -23.17 -1.28 -0.98
N GLY A 123 -23.25 -0.30 -1.92
CA GLY A 123 -24.13 0.86 -1.85
C GLY A 123 -23.72 1.92 -0.83
N ASP A 124 -22.43 2.01 -0.50
CA ASP A 124 -21.90 3.05 0.39
C ASP A 124 -21.85 4.42 -0.34
N SER A 125 -21.97 5.52 0.39
CA SER A 125 -22.07 6.88 -0.19
C SER A 125 -20.71 7.51 -0.53
N GLY A 126 -19.61 6.74 -0.50
CA GLY A 126 -18.27 7.27 -0.72
C GLY A 126 -17.97 7.67 -2.17
N SER A 127 -17.24 8.77 -2.34
CA SER A 127 -16.71 9.19 -3.63
C SER A 127 -15.35 8.53 -3.92
N TYR A 128 -15.00 8.33 -5.19
CA TYR A 128 -13.68 7.85 -5.61
C TYR A 128 -12.52 8.66 -4.97
N ARG A 129 -12.68 9.98 -4.87
CA ARG A 129 -11.67 10.87 -4.27
C ARG A 129 -11.43 10.57 -2.79
N GLN A 130 -12.47 10.20 -2.05
CA GLN A 130 -12.34 9.80 -0.64
C GLN A 130 -11.61 8.46 -0.52
N TYR A 131 -11.97 7.46 -1.32
CA TYR A 131 -11.26 6.18 -1.36
C TYR A 131 -9.79 6.36 -1.75
N LEU A 132 -9.50 7.16 -2.78
CA LEU A 132 -8.13 7.47 -3.20
C LEU A 132 -7.33 8.13 -2.09
N ALA A 133 -7.91 9.12 -1.42
CA ALA A 133 -7.24 9.82 -0.34
C ALA A 133 -6.90 8.88 0.83
N ILE A 134 -7.81 7.97 1.20
CA ILE A 134 -7.57 6.99 2.26
C ILE A 134 -6.50 5.97 1.84
N VAL A 135 -6.59 5.40 0.64
CA VAL A 135 -5.62 4.44 0.11
C VAL A 135 -4.21 5.04 0.08
N VAL A 136 -4.08 6.26 -0.40
CA VAL A 136 -2.79 6.96 -0.50
C VAL A 136 -2.19 7.25 0.88
N HIS A 137 -2.99 7.66 1.88
CA HIS A 137 -2.48 7.82 3.23
C HIS A 137 -2.11 6.45 3.85
N ALA A 138 -2.91 5.41 3.65
CA ALA A 138 -2.61 4.08 4.13
C ALA A 138 -1.32 3.50 3.50
N SER A 139 -1.02 3.82 2.23
CA SER A 139 0.20 3.40 1.56
C SER A 139 1.49 4.04 2.12
N PHE A 140 1.37 5.06 2.96
CA PHE A 140 2.49 5.61 3.70
C PHE A 140 3.12 4.58 4.65
N VAL A 141 2.34 3.65 5.21
CA VAL A 141 2.86 2.59 6.09
C VAL A 141 3.83 1.65 5.37
N PRO A 142 3.45 0.98 4.27
CA PRO A 142 4.40 0.14 3.54
C PRO A 142 5.56 0.96 2.93
N ALA A 143 5.36 2.25 2.61
CA ALA A 143 6.43 3.09 2.10
C ALA A 143 7.51 3.36 3.15
N ILE A 144 7.13 3.71 4.38
CA ILE A 144 8.09 3.93 5.47
C ILE A 144 8.73 2.61 5.93
N MET A 145 7.95 1.52 5.98
CA MET A 145 8.48 0.19 6.31
C MET A 145 9.46 -0.31 5.27
N GLY A 146 9.31 0.09 4.01
CA GLY A 146 10.29 -0.17 2.96
C GLY A 146 11.71 0.30 3.32
N LEU A 147 11.85 1.47 3.96
CA LEU A 147 13.14 1.96 4.47
C LEU A 147 13.65 1.11 5.62
N PHE A 148 12.79 0.71 6.57
CA PHE A 148 13.17 -0.15 7.68
C PHE A 148 13.59 -1.56 7.24
N TYR A 149 13.02 -2.07 6.15
CA TYR A 149 13.42 -3.37 5.57
C TYR A 149 14.72 -3.28 4.77
N THR A 150 15.17 -2.11 4.34
CA THR A 150 16.37 -1.97 3.49
C THR A 150 17.62 -2.61 4.09
N PRO A 151 17.99 -2.42 5.38
CA PRO A 151 19.13 -3.11 5.97
C PRO A 151 19.00 -4.64 5.93
N LEU A 152 17.79 -5.17 6.16
CA LEU A 152 17.52 -6.61 6.11
C LEU A 152 17.63 -7.14 4.68
N ARG A 153 17.12 -6.40 3.70
CA ARG A 153 17.26 -6.74 2.27
C ARG A 153 18.71 -6.83 1.83
N ILE A 154 19.54 -5.94 2.33
CA ILE A 154 20.99 -5.95 2.06
C ILE A 154 21.66 -7.14 2.78
N ALA A 155 21.37 -7.36 4.06
CA ALA A 155 21.97 -8.42 4.84
C ALA A 155 21.57 -9.83 4.35
N THR A 156 20.35 -10.01 3.87
CA THR A 156 19.84 -11.29 3.35
C THR A 156 20.11 -11.49 1.86
N VAL A 157 20.65 -10.47 1.17
CA VAL A 157 20.82 -10.46 -0.29
C VAL A 157 19.49 -10.76 -1.01
N ASP A 158 18.39 -10.29 -0.41
CA ASP A 158 17.02 -10.44 -0.93
C ASP A 158 16.33 -9.07 -1.04
N PRO A 159 16.28 -8.45 -2.24
CA PRO A 159 15.65 -7.15 -2.43
C PRO A 159 14.12 -7.17 -2.24
N GLN A 160 13.51 -8.34 -2.20
CA GLN A 160 12.07 -8.51 -1.99
C GLN A 160 11.71 -8.83 -0.54
N PHE A 161 12.70 -8.93 0.36
CA PHE A 161 12.44 -9.23 1.77
C PHE A 161 11.37 -8.30 2.36
N HIS A 162 10.40 -8.92 3.00
CA HIS A 162 9.33 -8.26 3.76
C HIS A 162 8.84 -9.21 4.86
N LEU A 163 8.25 -8.67 5.91
CA LEU A 163 7.64 -9.47 6.96
C LEU A 163 6.23 -9.89 6.53
N SER A 164 6.07 -11.18 6.29
CA SER A 164 4.79 -11.80 5.99
C SER A 164 4.36 -12.74 7.13
N ILE A 165 3.14 -13.26 7.05
CA ILE A 165 2.68 -14.29 8.00
C ILE A 165 3.60 -15.51 7.93
N ALA A 166 4.08 -15.88 6.74
CA ALA A 166 5.02 -17.01 6.56
C ALA A 166 6.33 -16.85 7.35
N SER A 167 6.77 -15.63 7.62
CA SER A 167 7.98 -15.36 8.40
C SER A 167 7.93 -15.96 9.82
N PHE A 168 6.74 -16.26 10.33
CA PHE A 168 6.50 -16.86 11.65
C PHE A 168 6.14 -18.34 11.57
N LEU A 169 5.97 -18.89 10.36
CA LEU A 169 5.56 -20.27 10.12
C LEU A 169 6.75 -21.13 9.63
N VAL A 170 7.91 -20.99 10.30
CA VAL A 170 9.16 -21.68 9.94
C VAL A 170 9.07 -23.21 9.97
N PHE A 171 8.06 -23.75 10.65
CA PHE A 171 7.78 -25.20 10.73
C PHE A 171 6.92 -25.71 9.56
N MET A 172 6.35 -24.82 8.76
CA MET A 172 5.49 -25.21 7.65
C MET A 172 6.34 -25.65 6.45
N PRO A 173 6.03 -26.81 5.83
CA PRO A 173 6.75 -27.25 4.64
C PRO A 173 6.53 -26.32 3.45
N GLU A 174 7.51 -26.27 2.55
CA GLU A 174 7.37 -25.55 1.28
C GLU A 174 6.16 -26.06 0.50
N GLY A 175 5.45 -25.14 -0.13
CA GLY A 175 4.27 -25.46 -0.93
C GLY A 175 3.23 -24.35 -0.97
N TYR A 176 2.07 -24.66 -1.53
CA TYR A 176 0.99 -23.72 -1.78
C TYR A 176 0.59 -22.89 -0.55
N TRP A 177 0.41 -23.52 0.61
CA TRP A 177 -0.03 -22.81 1.81
C TRP A 177 1.05 -21.87 2.37
N LEU A 178 2.32 -22.27 2.32
CA LEU A 178 3.40 -21.37 2.73
C LEU A 178 3.49 -20.18 1.78
N ASN A 179 3.31 -20.39 0.48
CA ASN A 179 3.28 -19.32 -0.52
C ASN A 179 2.07 -18.38 -0.32
N PHE A 180 0.92 -18.92 0.04
CA PHE A 180 -0.23 -18.11 0.44
C PHE A 180 0.11 -17.16 1.59
N PHE A 181 0.74 -17.66 2.65
CA PHE A 181 1.16 -16.85 3.79
C PHE A 181 2.34 -15.91 3.48
N ARG A 182 3.19 -16.23 2.50
CA ARG A 182 4.22 -15.32 1.99
C ARG A 182 3.62 -14.08 1.32
N VAL A 183 2.54 -14.22 0.59
CA VAL A 183 1.83 -13.10 -0.04
C VAL A 183 1.17 -12.18 1.00
N MET A 184 0.83 -12.69 2.17
CA MET A 184 0.18 -11.92 3.23
C MET A 184 1.20 -11.09 4.03
N ASP A 185 1.62 -9.96 3.46
CA ASP A 185 2.51 -8.98 4.07
C ASP A 185 1.82 -8.28 5.25
N LEU A 186 2.49 -8.23 6.40
CA LEU A 186 1.95 -7.62 7.62
C LEU A 186 1.71 -6.11 7.47
N THR A 187 2.57 -5.43 6.72
CA THR A 187 2.40 -3.99 6.48
C THR A 187 1.23 -3.71 5.55
N GLN A 188 0.98 -4.61 4.59
CA GLN A 188 -0.18 -4.55 3.72
C GLN A 188 -1.48 -4.82 4.49
N ILE A 189 -1.49 -5.82 5.39
CA ILE A 189 -2.61 -6.09 6.29
C ILE A 189 -2.91 -4.86 7.14
N TRP A 190 -1.89 -4.25 7.76
CA TRP A 190 -2.05 -3.03 8.53
C TRP A 190 -2.61 -1.88 7.69
N SER A 191 -2.08 -1.67 6.49
CA SER A 191 -2.59 -0.68 5.54
C SER A 191 -4.07 -0.91 5.21
N MET A 192 -4.49 -2.17 5.01
CA MET A 192 -5.89 -2.49 4.75
C MET A 192 -6.80 -2.24 5.96
N LEU A 193 -6.32 -2.45 7.19
CA LEU A 193 -7.07 -2.07 8.39
C LEU A 193 -7.25 -0.55 8.49
N ILE A 194 -6.25 0.23 8.09
CA ILE A 194 -6.39 1.69 7.98
C ILE A 194 -7.45 2.05 6.93
N VAL A 195 -7.43 1.40 5.77
CA VAL A 195 -8.47 1.59 4.74
C VAL A 195 -9.85 1.22 5.27
N ALA A 196 -9.98 0.13 6.03
CA ALA A 196 -11.26 -0.26 6.65
C ALA A 196 -11.80 0.83 7.60
N GLY A 197 -10.91 1.44 8.40
CA GLY A 197 -11.25 2.60 9.22
C GLY A 197 -11.71 3.80 8.37
N GLY A 198 -11.09 4.00 7.22
CA GLY A 198 -11.47 5.04 6.27
C GLY A 198 -12.84 4.82 5.64
N VAL A 199 -13.12 3.59 5.21
CA VAL A 199 -14.42 3.21 4.66
C VAL A 199 -15.53 3.44 5.69
N SER A 200 -15.33 3.04 6.95
CA SER A 200 -16.30 3.27 8.02
C SER A 200 -16.45 4.76 8.40
N ALA A 201 -15.42 5.58 8.16
CA ALA A 201 -15.50 7.03 8.36
C ALA A 201 -16.22 7.75 7.22
N ILE A 202 -16.21 7.20 6.00
CA ILE A 202 -16.92 7.74 4.84
C ILE A 202 -18.44 7.50 4.96
N ASP A 203 -18.84 6.28 5.33
CA ASP A 203 -20.25 5.92 5.44
C ASP A 203 -20.56 5.33 6.82
N SER A 204 -21.36 6.03 7.61
CA SER A 204 -21.75 5.63 8.97
C SER A 204 -22.53 4.32 9.04
N ARG A 205 -23.10 3.85 7.92
CA ARG A 205 -23.77 2.55 7.83
C ARG A 205 -22.77 1.39 7.82
N ARG A 206 -21.51 1.66 7.48
CA ARG A 206 -20.44 0.68 7.40
C ARG A 206 -19.65 0.63 8.70
N THR A 207 -19.65 -0.52 9.37
CA THR A 207 -18.78 -0.73 10.54
C THR A 207 -17.35 -1.03 10.13
N PHE A 208 -16.38 -0.70 11.00
CA PHE A 208 -14.96 -1.05 10.80
C PHE A 208 -14.79 -2.56 10.53
N ILE A 209 -15.45 -3.40 11.32
CA ILE A 209 -15.34 -4.86 11.21
C ILE A 209 -15.85 -5.35 9.85
N SER A 210 -17.00 -4.85 9.38
CA SER A 210 -17.54 -5.26 8.09
C SER A 210 -16.63 -4.83 6.92
N ALA A 211 -16.06 -3.63 6.99
CA ALA A 211 -15.09 -3.16 6.00
C ALA A 211 -13.79 -3.98 6.03
N ALA A 212 -13.28 -4.29 7.23
CA ALA A 212 -12.09 -5.12 7.40
C ALA A 212 -12.27 -6.54 6.85
N ILE A 213 -13.42 -7.17 7.09
CA ILE A 213 -13.74 -8.51 6.55
C ILE A 213 -13.73 -8.48 5.02
N VAL A 214 -14.33 -7.48 4.39
CA VAL A 214 -14.34 -7.36 2.92
C VAL A 214 -12.93 -7.17 2.39
N LEU A 215 -12.14 -6.25 2.96
CA LEU A 215 -10.79 -5.96 2.47
C LEU A 215 -9.82 -7.11 2.69
N LEU A 216 -9.83 -7.72 3.87
CA LEU A 216 -8.98 -8.88 4.16
C LEU A 216 -9.43 -10.11 3.36
N GLY A 217 -10.73 -10.26 3.10
CA GLY A 217 -11.26 -11.29 2.19
C GLY A 217 -10.77 -11.11 0.77
N LEU A 218 -10.75 -9.88 0.24
CA LEU A 218 -10.16 -9.57 -1.06
C LEU A 218 -8.66 -9.86 -1.12
N LEU A 219 -7.92 -9.49 -0.05
CA LEU A 219 -6.50 -9.81 0.06
C LEU A 219 -6.27 -11.31 0.07
N ALA A 220 -7.03 -12.06 0.87
CA ALA A 220 -6.93 -13.51 0.96
C ALA A 220 -7.27 -14.18 -0.38
N ALA A 221 -8.32 -13.73 -1.07
CA ALA A 221 -8.68 -14.23 -2.39
C ALA A 221 -7.55 -13.99 -3.41
N LEU A 222 -6.96 -12.79 -3.41
CA LEU A 222 -5.81 -12.47 -4.25
C LEU A 222 -4.59 -13.33 -3.89
N ALA A 223 -4.31 -13.52 -2.60
CA ALA A 223 -3.20 -14.34 -2.12
C ALA A 223 -3.37 -15.82 -2.54
N LEU A 224 -4.59 -16.36 -2.48
CA LEU A 224 -4.89 -17.72 -2.97
C LEU A 224 -4.58 -17.88 -4.47
N VAL A 225 -4.94 -16.88 -5.27
CA VAL A 225 -4.64 -16.89 -6.71
C VAL A 225 -3.14 -16.80 -6.95
N ILE A 226 -2.46 -15.83 -6.33
CA ILE A 226 -1.01 -15.62 -6.52
C ILE A 226 -0.21 -16.85 -6.05
N ALA A 227 -0.56 -17.43 -4.89
CA ALA A 227 0.11 -18.61 -4.35
C ALA A 227 0.13 -19.79 -5.34
N ARG A 228 -0.89 -19.92 -6.17
CA ARG A 228 -0.99 -20.95 -7.21
C ARG A 228 0.09 -20.81 -8.30
N PHE A 229 0.43 -19.56 -8.64
CA PHE A 229 1.45 -19.28 -9.66
C PHE A 229 2.88 -19.35 -9.11
N ILE A 230 3.08 -19.16 -7.81
CA ILE A 230 4.39 -19.29 -7.18
C ILE A 230 4.75 -20.78 -6.96
N SER A 231 3.76 -21.66 -6.79
CA SER A 231 3.94 -23.09 -6.45
C SER A 231 4.15 -24.00 -7.66
N ASN A 232 4.17 -23.46 -8.87
CA ASN A 232 4.50 -24.16 -10.10
C ASN A 232 5.90 -23.78 -10.56
#